data_abe6069352fbc6e4e5b5c29abf0eadf6
#
_entry.id   abe6069352fbc6e4e5b5c29abf0eadf6
#
_cell.length_a   1.000
_cell.length_b   1.000
_cell.length_c   1.000
_cell.angle_alpha   90.00
_cell.angle_beta   90.00
_cell.angle_gamma   90.00
#
_symmetry.space_group_name_H-M   'P 1'
#
loop_
_entity.id
_entity.type
_entity.pdbx_description
1 polymer ?
#
loop_
_entity_poly.entity_id
_entity_poly.type
_entity_poly.pdbx_seq_one_letter_code
_entity_poly.pdbx_strand_id
1 'polypeptide(L)'
;MKKFYLLLFCISFALAEPIDATLEVVKKFGNLPNILVQNTGKDYSQREYSQRIFKMLIADLKVTGHFATQESPEAVSSAMVLNFDEYRKSKIDLIARVNAEVTKENLEAKLQLYDANTGLLALNKEYKSTNVESYPFLAHKMAIDINDYIKAPKVDWMERMVILSHYTTPGESEILISDYTLTYKQKIISGGLNIFPKWANESQNAFYYTKYLDRPTLFKFDLTNGQNHKILESNGMLVASDVSRDSSKLLLTMAPNEQADIYLYDVPSKKVTKLTNYSGIDVSGNFIEDESRVMFISDRLGYPNVFAIPVSGEVSGTVEQMVYHGRNNNAASAYGNYIVYSSRETSDEFNRNTFNLYLISTKSDFIRRLSANGVNQLPRFSKDGETIMYVKHEGNQSALGIIRLNYNKTLLFPLSGGTIQSMDW
;
A
#
# COMPACT_ATOMS: atom_id res chain seq x y z
N MET A 1 53.21 -13.07 42.43
CA MET A 1 52.35 -13.86 41.52
C MET A 1 51.09 -13.08 41.28
N LYS A 2 51.01 -12.33 40.17
CA LYS A 2 49.81 -11.56 39.78
C LYS A 2 49.00 -12.44 38.82
N LYS A 3 47.78 -12.79 39.21
CA LYS A 3 46.82 -13.49 38.35
C LYS A 3 46.16 -12.51 37.39
N PHE A 4 46.36 -12.72 36.11
CA PHE A 4 45.75 -12.00 35.01
C PHE A 4 44.41 -12.67 34.66
N TYR A 5 43.28 -12.02 34.90
CA TYR A 5 41.97 -12.53 34.46
C TYR A 5 41.71 -11.99 33.05
N LEU A 6 41.69 -12.90 32.08
CA LEU A 6 41.30 -12.64 30.71
C LEU A 6 39.78 -12.60 30.65
N LEU A 7 39.21 -11.40 30.45
CA LEU A 7 37.79 -11.22 30.26
C LEU A 7 37.46 -11.51 28.77
N LEU A 8 36.85 -12.64 28.52
CA LEU A 8 36.35 -13.00 27.18
C LEU A 8 35.10 -12.22 26.92
N PHE A 9 35.16 -11.22 26.01
CA PHE A 9 34.01 -10.46 25.54
C PHE A 9 33.34 -11.29 24.42
N CYS A 10 32.26 -12.02 24.75
CA CYS A 10 31.39 -12.62 23.75
C CYS A 10 30.56 -11.54 23.07
N ILE A 11 30.95 -11.16 21.86
CA ILE A 11 30.14 -10.37 20.97
C ILE A 11 29.05 -11.29 20.40
N SER A 12 27.86 -11.24 20.99
CA SER A 12 26.68 -11.86 20.41
C SER A 12 26.25 -11.00 19.21
N PHE A 13 26.51 -11.48 18.01
CA PHE A 13 25.82 -11.02 16.82
C PHE A 13 24.33 -11.36 16.98
N ALA A 14 23.52 -10.37 17.31
CA ALA A 14 22.07 -10.48 17.14
C ALA A 14 21.81 -10.52 15.63
N LEU A 15 21.63 -11.71 15.08
CA LEU A 15 21.00 -11.90 13.80
C LEU A 15 19.58 -11.34 13.96
N ALA A 16 19.27 -10.25 13.27
CA ALA A 16 17.90 -9.77 13.17
C ALA A 16 17.10 -10.88 12.49
N GLU A 17 16.27 -11.57 13.27
CA GLU A 17 15.31 -12.50 12.70
C GLU A 17 14.37 -11.74 11.77
N PRO A 18 13.99 -12.32 10.62
CA PRO A 18 12.96 -11.72 9.79
C PRO A 18 11.69 -11.60 10.65
N ILE A 19 11.08 -10.40 10.63
CA ILE A 19 9.87 -10.08 11.40
C ILE A 19 8.77 -11.05 10.95
N ASP A 20 8.55 -12.10 11.73
CA ASP A 20 7.40 -13.00 11.56
C ASP A 20 6.13 -12.23 11.85
N ALA A 21 5.22 -12.21 10.88
CA ALA A 21 3.91 -11.61 11.03
C ALA A 21 3.13 -12.35 12.13
N THR A 22 2.97 -11.72 13.29
CA THR A 22 2.16 -12.26 14.38
C THR A 22 0.70 -12.30 13.94
N LEU A 23 0.18 -13.50 13.76
CA LEU A 23 -1.18 -13.77 13.33
C LEU A 23 -2.11 -13.79 14.56
N GLU A 24 -2.88 -12.72 14.77
CA GLU A 24 -4.02 -12.77 15.69
C GLU A 24 -5.30 -13.07 14.90
N VAL A 25 -5.77 -14.31 14.96
CA VAL A 25 -6.95 -14.76 14.22
C VAL A 25 -8.22 -14.43 15.03
N VAL A 26 -9.00 -13.46 14.58
CA VAL A 26 -10.35 -13.20 15.08
C VAL A 26 -11.37 -13.33 13.96
N LYS A 27 -11.70 -14.51 13.62
CA LYS A 27 -12.96 -15.12 13.16
C LYS A 27 -12.68 -16.45 12.47
N LYS A 28 -13.30 -17.53 12.94
CA LYS A 28 -13.37 -18.79 12.22
C LYS A 28 -14.21 -18.58 10.96
N PHE A 29 -13.57 -18.29 9.82
CA PHE A 29 -14.14 -18.69 8.55
C PHE A 29 -14.16 -20.21 8.54
N GLY A 30 -15.19 -20.80 7.93
CA GLY A 30 -15.23 -22.25 7.69
C GLY A 30 -13.93 -22.72 7.05
N ASN A 31 -13.68 -24.02 6.97
CA ASN A 31 -12.45 -24.58 6.46
C ASN A 31 -12.02 -23.88 5.17
N LEU A 32 -10.87 -23.17 5.24
CA LEU A 32 -10.26 -22.56 4.06
C LEU A 32 -9.92 -23.68 3.06
N PRO A 33 -10.16 -23.50 1.75
CA PRO A 33 -9.72 -24.47 0.75
C PRO A 33 -8.20 -24.63 0.80
N ASN A 34 -7.75 -25.89 0.84
CA ASN A 34 -6.35 -26.23 0.77
C ASN A 34 -5.89 -26.17 -0.68
N ILE A 35 -4.94 -25.29 -0.98
CA ILE A 35 -4.36 -25.16 -2.30
C ILE A 35 -2.90 -25.60 -2.31
N LEU A 36 -2.56 -26.55 -3.19
CA LEU A 36 -1.19 -26.96 -3.48
C LEU A 36 -0.69 -26.18 -4.70
N VAL A 37 0.39 -25.43 -4.54
CA VAL A 37 1.04 -24.75 -5.65
C VAL A 37 2.25 -25.56 -6.11
N GLN A 38 2.35 -25.80 -7.42
CA GLN A 38 3.42 -26.56 -8.06
C GLN A 38 4.12 -25.70 -9.12
N ASN A 39 5.45 -25.64 -9.05
CA ASN A 39 6.26 -25.10 -10.13
C ASN A 39 6.48 -26.17 -11.21
N THR A 40 6.08 -25.89 -12.46
CA THR A 40 6.27 -26.82 -13.58
C THR A 40 7.37 -26.39 -14.55
N GLY A 41 8.11 -25.32 -14.26
CA GLY A 41 9.27 -24.83 -15.05
C GLY A 41 10.53 -25.64 -14.72
N LYS A 42 10.75 -26.74 -15.45
CA LYS A 42 11.93 -27.60 -15.25
C LYS A 42 13.16 -27.17 -16.05
N ASP A 43 12.96 -26.61 -17.22
CA ASP A 43 14.04 -26.29 -18.16
C ASP A 43 14.88 -25.11 -17.66
N TYR A 44 16.18 -25.15 -17.90
CA TYR A 44 17.12 -24.16 -17.38
C TYR A 44 16.75 -22.71 -17.74
N SER A 45 16.24 -22.48 -18.95
CA SER A 45 15.77 -21.19 -19.43
C SER A 45 14.50 -20.67 -18.75
N GLN A 46 13.70 -21.58 -18.17
CA GLN A 46 12.43 -21.29 -17.51
C GLN A 46 12.56 -21.16 -15.99
N ARG A 47 13.65 -21.71 -15.43
CA ARG A 47 13.77 -21.99 -13.99
C ARG A 47 13.69 -20.75 -13.11
N GLU A 48 14.33 -19.68 -13.50
CA GLU A 48 14.45 -18.49 -12.65
C GLU A 48 13.10 -17.79 -12.46
N TYR A 49 12.45 -17.37 -13.54
CA TYR A 49 11.18 -16.63 -13.45
C TYR A 49 10.01 -17.52 -13.05
N SER A 50 10.01 -18.80 -13.42
CA SER A 50 9.04 -19.77 -12.89
C SER A 50 9.13 -19.86 -11.36
N GLN A 51 10.35 -19.90 -10.80
CA GLN A 51 10.56 -19.96 -9.37
C GLN A 51 10.19 -18.64 -8.66
N ARG A 52 10.49 -17.49 -9.27
CA ARG A 52 10.11 -16.18 -8.73
C ARG A 52 8.58 -16.02 -8.69
N ILE A 53 7.88 -16.34 -9.78
CA ILE A 53 6.41 -16.28 -9.85
C ILE A 53 5.78 -17.29 -8.90
N PHE A 54 6.29 -18.53 -8.83
CA PHE A 54 5.83 -19.55 -7.90
C PHE A 54 5.87 -19.07 -6.44
N LYS A 55 7.01 -18.52 -6.00
CA LYS A 55 7.16 -18.00 -4.63
C LYS A 55 6.23 -16.80 -4.38
N MET A 56 6.13 -15.90 -5.34
CA MET A 56 5.27 -14.72 -5.23
C MET A 56 3.80 -15.14 -5.15
N LEU A 57 3.34 -16.06 -6.00
CA LEU A 57 1.97 -16.56 -5.97
C LEU A 57 1.60 -17.18 -4.62
N ILE A 58 2.53 -17.97 -4.03
CA ILE A 58 2.32 -18.54 -2.69
C ILE A 58 2.18 -17.44 -1.64
N ALA A 59 3.05 -16.42 -1.69
CA ALA A 59 2.96 -15.28 -0.80
C ALA A 59 1.63 -14.52 -0.97
N ASP A 60 1.23 -14.24 -2.21
CA ASP A 60 -0.02 -13.57 -2.54
C ASP A 60 -1.25 -14.34 -2.02
N LEU A 61 -1.31 -15.64 -2.25
CA LEU A 61 -2.40 -16.49 -1.73
C LEU A 61 -2.46 -16.47 -0.20
N LYS A 62 -1.30 -16.42 0.48
CA LYS A 62 -1.24 -16.23 1.93
C LYS A 62 -1.74 -14.84 2.34
N VAL A 63 -1.42 -13.80 1.57
CA VAL A 63 -1.86 -12.42 1.79
C VAL A 63 -3.38 -12.29 1.67
N THR A 64 -4.02 -12.98 0.71
CA THR A 64 -5.49 -12.96 0.57
C THR A 64 -6.18 -13.37 1.86
N GLY A 65 -5.64 -14.34 2.59
CA GLY A 65 -6.27 -14.93 3.78
C GLY A 65 -7.38 -15.94 3.45
N HIS A 66 -7.59 -16.29 2.17
CA HIS A 66 -8.69 -17.14 1.69
C HIS A 66 -8.29 -18.61 1.46
N PHE A 67 -7.01 -18.94 1.63
CA PHE A 67 -6.47 -20.26 1.36
C PHE A 67 -5.57 -20.78 2.48
N ALA A 68 -5.62 -22.10 2.72
CA ALA A 68 -4.57 -22.84 3.39
C ALA A 68 -3.56 -23.28 2.32
N THR A 69 -2.44 -22.57 2.21
CA THR A 69 -1.50 -22.71 1.10
C THR A 69 -0.41 -23.72 1.42
N GLN A 70 -0.20 -24.68 0.52
CA GLN A 70 0.89 -25.65 0.54
C GLN A 70 1.74 -25.48 -0.72
N GLU A 71 3.04 -25.78 -0.62
CA GLU A 71 3.97 -25.71 -1.73
C GLU A 71 4.59 -27.07 -2.02
N SER A 72 4.80 -27.39 -3.30
CA SER A 72 5.60 -28.54 -3.69
C SER A 72 7.08 -28.23 -3.42
N PRO A 73 7.82 -29.12 -2.72
CA PRO A 73 9.22 -28.88 -2.39
C PRO A 73 10.11 -28.80 -3.62
N GLU A 74 9.73 -29.45 -4.71
CA GLU A 74 10.50 -29.50 -5.95
C GLU A 74 9.63 -29.16 -7.17
N ALA A 75 10.29 -28.70 -8.23
CA ALA A 75 9.64 -28.49 -9.51
C ALA A 75 9.22 -29.85 -10.12
N VAL A 76 7.98 -29.92 -10.57
CA VAL A 76 7.40 -31.12 -11.18
C VAL A 76 7.36 -30.98 -12.71
N SER A 77 7.27 -32.13 -13.42
CA SER A 77 7.07 -32.06 -14.88
C SER A 77 5.69 -31.54 -15.23
N SER A 78 5.61 -30.66 -16.23
CA SER A 78 4.32 -30.23 -16.79
C SER A 78 3.51 -31.40 -17.35
N ALA A 79 4.19 -32.44 -17.86
CA ALA A 79 3.59 -33.69 -18.36
C ALA A 79 3.20 -34.68 -17.25
N MET A 80 3.48 -34.39 -15.99
CA MET A 80 3.13 -35.26 -14.87
C MET A 80 1.60 -35.39 -14.75
N VAL A 81 1.09 -36.63 -14.83
CA VAL A 81 -0.31 -36.90 -14.61
C VAL A 81 -0.69 -36.70 -13.15
N LEU A 82 -1.80 -36.00 -12.92
CA LEU A 82 -2.30 -35.73 -11.58
C LEU A 82 -3.07 -36.95 -11.04
N ASN A 83 -2.66 -37.39 -9.85
CA ASN A 83 -3.41 -38.43 -9.11
C ASN A 83 -4.40 -37.74 -8.15
N PHE A 84 -5.60 -37.43 -8.63
CA PHE A 84 -6.59 -36.69 -7.83
C PHE A 84 -7.04 -37.47 -6.58
N ASP A 85 -7.02 -38.82 -6.59
CA ASP A 85 -7.37 -39.64 -5.43
C ASP A 85 -6.37 -39.44 -4.28
N GLU A 86 -5.11 -39.30 -4.60
CA GLU A 86 -4.03 -39.00 -3.61
C GLU A 86 -4.18 -37.60 -3.04
N TYR A 87 -4.46 -36.60 -3.89
CA TYR A 87 -4.68 -35.24 -3.44
C TYR A 87 -5.91 -35.12 -2.53
N ARG A 88 -7.02 -35.80 -2.87
CA ARG A 88 -8.21 -35.84 -1.99
C ARG A 88 -7.92 -36.49 -0.65
N LYS A 89 -7.17 -37.59 -0.61
CA LYS A 89 -6.72 -38.23 0.65
C LYS A 89 -5.87 -37.31 1.49
N SER A 90 -5.05 -36.45 0.85
CA SER A 90 -4.23 -35.43 1.49
C SER A 90 -4.99 -34.14 1.80
N LYS A 91 -6.32 -34.12 1.59
CA LYS A 91 -7.19 -32.96 1.81
C LYS A 91 -6.78 -31.73 0.98
N ILE A 92 -6.22 -31.92 -0.20
CA ILE A 92 -5.98 -30.86 -1.17
C ILE A 92 -7.24 -30.65 -1.98
N ASP A 93 -7.76 -29.41 -2.00
CA ASP A 93 -8.97 -29.04 -2.74
C ASP A 93 -8.62 -28.52 -4.14
N LEU A 94 -7.52 -27.76 -4.24
CA LEU A 94 -7.07 -27.11 -5.46
C LEU A 94 -5.60 -27.40 -5.74
N ILE A 95 -5.23 -27.58 -7.02
CA ILE A 95 -3.84 -27.69 -7.45
C ILE A 95 -3.57 -26.59 -8.49
N ALA A 96 -2.72 -25.62 -8.13
CA ALA A 96 -2.26 -24.57 -9.03
C ALA A 96 -0.89 -24.93 -9.61
N ARG A 97 -0.79 -25.11 -10.92
CA ARG A 97 0.45 -25.33 -11.65
C ARG A 97 0.87 -24.07 -12.36
N VAL A 98 2.10 -23.64 -12.13
CA VAL A 98 2.66 -22.42 -12.73
C VAL A 98 3.97 -22.74 -13.44
N ASN A 99 4.16 -22.12 -14.59
CA ASN A 99 5.46 -21.99 -15.24
C ASN A 99 5.59 -20.60 -15.87
N ALA A 100 6.83 -20.21 -16.17
CA ALA A 100 7.10 -19.01 -16.92
C ALA A 100 8.35 -19.19 -17.76
N GLU A 101 8.40 -18.50 -18.89
CA GLU A 101 9.54 -18.46 -19.77
C GLU A 101 9.80 -17.05 -20.28
N VAL A 102 11.07 -16.77 -20.54
CA VAL A 102 11.49 -15.52 -21.17
C VAL A 102 11.71 -15.79 -22.65
N THR A 103 10.89 -15.17 -23.49
CA THR A 103 10.99 -15.27 -24.96
C THR A 103 11.44 -13.94 -25.52
N LYS A 104 12.70 -13.86 -25.96
CA LYS A 104 13.36 -12.61 -26.39
C LYS A 104 13.37 -11.57 -25.25
N GLU A 105 12.43 -10.62 -25.26
CA GLU A 105 12.30 -9.57 -24.24
C GLU A 105 11.01 -9.68 -23.42
N ASN A 106 10.16 -10.67 -23.74
CA ASN A 106 8.86 -10.87 -23.08
C ASN A 106 8.96 -11.96 -22.03
N LEU A 107 8.27 -11.74 -20.92
CA LEU A 107 7.97 -12.75 -19.93
C LEU A 107 6.57 -13.30 -20.18
N GLU A 108 6.48 -14.60 -20.44
CA GLU A 108 5.21 -15.32 -20.59
C GLU A 108 5.05 -16.30 -19.43
N ALA A 109 3.91 -16.26 -18.76
CA ALA A 109 3.62 -17.14 -17.63
C ALA A 109 2.27 -17.82 -17.82
N LYS A 110 2.16 -19.05 -17.33
CA LYS A 110 0.95 -19.86 -17.47
C LYS A 110 0.50 -20.39 -16.10
N LEU A 111 -0.80 -20.27 -15.86
CA LEU A 111 -1.50 -20.85 -14.71
C LEU A 111 -2.48 -21.91 -15.18
N GLN A 112 -2.37 -23.10 -14.59
CA GLN A 112 -3.39 -24.14 -14.68
C GLN A 112 -3.89 -24.46 -13.27
N LEU A 113 -5.17 -24.24 -13.03
CA LEU A 113 -5.83 -24.57 -11.75
C LEU A 113 -6.70 -25.79 -11.95
N TYR A 114 -6.52 -26.81 -11.14
CA TYR A 114 -7.33 -28.02 -11.12
C TYR A 114 -8.12 -28.09 -9.81
N ASP A 115 -9.37 -28.46 -9.90
CA ASP A 115 -10.20 -28.84 -8.77
C ASP A 115 -9.98 -30.32 -8.47
N ALA A 116 -9.44 -30.64 -7.31
CA ALA A 116 -9.11 -32.03 -6.93
C ALA A 116 -10.37 -32.87 -6.67
N ASN A 117 -11.48 -32.26 -6.29
CA ASN A 117 -12.74 -32.97 -6.00
C ASN A 117 -13.42 -33.46 -7.29
N THR A 118 -13.42 -32.62 -8.31
CA THR A 118 -14.02 -32.97 -9.63
C THR A 118 -13.03 -33.61 -10.59
N GLY A 119 -11.72 -33.41 -10.39
CA GLY A 119 -10.67 -33.84 -11.31
C GLY A 119 -10.59 -32.98 -12.58
N LEU A 120 -11.25 -31.83 -12.62
CA LEU A 120 -11.35 -31.00 -13.81
C LEU A 120 -10.34 -29.83 -13.78
N LEU A 121 -9.90 -29.44 -14.98
CA LEU A 121 -9.13 -28.17 -15.17
C LEU A 121 -10.11 -27.01 -15.04
N ALA A 122 -9.98 -26.23 -13.97
CA ALA A 122 -10.84 -25.11 -13.62
C ALA A 122 -10.42 -23.80 -14.31
N LEU A 123 -9.10 -23.52 -14.36
CA LEU A 123 -8.53 -22.36 -15.06
C LEU A 123 -7.35 -22.80 -15.92
N ASN A 124 -7.22 -22.17 -17.10
CA ASN A 124 -6.05 -22.29 -17.96
C ASN A 124 -5.80 -20.91 -18.57
N LYS A 125 -4.89 -20.12 -17.96
CA LYS A 125 -4.65 -18.74 -18.34
C LYS A 125 -3.19 -18.50 -18.65
N GLU A 126 -2.95 -17.59 -19.58
CA GLU A 126 -1.63 -17.09 -19.96
C GLU A 126 -1.54 -15.60 -19.63
N TYR A 127 -0.38 -15.19 -19.13
CA TYR A 127 -0.06 -13.84 -18.71
C TYR A 127 1.22 -13.42 -19.41
N LYS A 128 1.26 -12.17 -19.88
CA LYS A 128 2.41 -11.65 -20.63
C LYS A 128 2.83 -10.28 -20.12
N SER A 129 4.13 -10.04 -20.11
CA SER A 129 4.73 -8.74 -19.87
C SER A 129 5.90 -8.51 -20.81
N THR A 130 6.03 -7.27 -21.29
CA THR A 130 7.20 -6.80 -22.04
C THR A 130 8.40 -6.46 -21.15
N ASN A 131 8.19 -6.40 -19.82
CA ASN A 131 9.23 -6.16 -18.83
C ASN A 131 9.33 -7.38 -17.91
N VAL A 132 10.44 -8.09 -17.96
CA VAL A 132 10.65 -9.30 -17.14
C VAL A 132 10.64 -9.01 -15.64
N GLU A 133 11.08 -7.83 -15.22
CA GLU A 133 11.10 -7.44 -13.81
C GLU A 133 9.70 -7.16 -13.25
N SER A 134 8.68 -6.99 -14.11
CA SER A 134 7.29 -6.86 -13.69
C SER A 134 6.61 -8.20 -13.36
N TYR A 135 7.37 -9.28 -13.23
CA TYR A 135 6.86 -10.61 -12.86
C TYR A 135 5.96 -10.63 -11.61
N PRO A 136 6.12 -9.74 -10.60
CA PRO A 136 5.21 -9.72 -9.45
C PRO A 136 3.76 -9.48 -9.87
N PHE A 137 3.52 -8.56 -10.81
CA PHE A 137 2.16 -8.28 -11.30
C PHE A 137 1.52 -9.48 -12.02
N LEU A 138 2.32 -10.36 -12.66
CA LEU A 138 1.78 -11.60 -13.23
C LEU A 138 1.33 -12.56 -12.13
N ALA A 139 2.11 -12.69 -11.06
CA ALA A 139 1.75 -13.51 -9.89
C ALA A 139 0.50 -12.95 -9.18
N HIS A 140 0.43 -11.62 -8.99
CA HIS A 140 -0.73 -10.95 -8.40
C HIS A 140 -2.02 -11.25 -9.19
N LYS A 141 -1.96 -11.15 -10.52
CA LYS A 141 -3.10 -11.51 -11.40
C LYS A 141 -3.49 -12.99 -11.28
N MET A 142 -2.52 -13.89 -11.18
CA MET A 142 -2.80 -15.30 -10.93
C MET A 142 -3.51 -15.50 -9.59
N ALA A 143 -3.06 -14.83 -8.54
CA ALA A 143 -3.71 -14.91 -7.22
C ALA A 143 -5.14 -14.37 -7.25
N ILE A 144 -5.38 -13.25 -7.93
CA ILE A 144 -6.73 -12.68 -8.15
C ILE A 144 -7.63 -13.69 -8.89
N ASP A 145 -7.14 -14.26 -9.97
CA ASP A 145 -7.92 -15.23 -10.76
C ASP A 145 -8.27 -16.50 -9.97
N ILE A 146 -7.35 -17.02 -9.15
CA ILE A 146 -7.61 -18.14 -8.24
C ILE A 146 -8.63 -17.76 -7.17
N ASN A 147 -8.49 -16.55 -6.62
CA ASN A 147 -9.42 -16.00 -5.64
C ASN A 147 -10.85 -15.87 -6.21
N ASP A 148 -10.96 -15.38 -7.43
CA ASP A 148 -12.24 -15.21 -8.13
C ASP A 148 -12.89 -16.55 -8.46
N TYR A 149 -12.10 -17.58 -8.77
CA TYR A 149 -12.62 -18.92 -9.01
C TYR A 149 -13.40 -19.45 -7.80
N ILE A 150 -12.90 -19.27 -6.58
CA ILE A 150 -13.59 -19.70 -5.36
C ILE A 150 -14.66 -18.71 -4.90
N LYS A 151 -14.87 -17.61 -5.65
CA LYS A 151 -15.83 -16.54 -5.33
C LYS A 151 -15.61 -15.91 -3.95
N ALA A 152 -14.36 -15.84 -3.51
CA ALA A 152 -13.99 -15.14 -2.29
C ALA A 152 -14.09 -13.61 -2.48
N PRO A 153 -14.10 -12.81 -1.39
CA PRO A 153 -14.05 -11.37 -1.48
C PRO A 153 -12.91 -10.88 -2.38
N LYS A 154 -13.16 -9.81 -3.13
CA LYS A 154 -12.22 -9.29 -4.13
C LYS A 154 -10.88 -8.90 -3.52
N VAL A 155 -9.82 -9.11 -4.29
CA VAL A 155 -8.44 -8.73 -3.93
C VAL A 155 -7.76 -7.98 -5.08
N ASP A 156 -8.54 -7.30 -5.93
CA ASP A 156 -8.07 -6.58 -7.12
C ASP A 156 -7.05 -5.48 -6.79
N TRP A 157 -7.02 -5.03 -5.52
CA TRP A 157 -6.03 -4.08 -5.03
C TRP A 157 -4.59 -4.60 -5.16
N MET A 158 -4.37 -5.92 -5.27
CA MET A 158 -3.02 -6.51 -5.39
C MET A 158 -2.34 -6.15 -6.71
N GLU A 159 -3.10 -5.90 -7.78
CA GLU A 159 -2.52 -5.46 -9.07
C GLU A 159 -2.33 -3.93 -9.18
N ARG A 160 -2.78 -3.18 -8.16
CA ARG A 160 -2.59 -1.72 -8.13
C ARG A 160 -1.13 -1.36 -7.94
N MET A 161 -0.68 -0.34 -8.66
CA MET A 161 0.65 0.22 -8.45
C MET A 161 0.66 1.13 -7.23
N VAL A 162 1.70 1.00 -6.43
CA VAL A 162 2.02 1.93 -5.35
C VAL A 162 2.98 2.97 -5.89
N ILE A 163 2.69 4.25 -5.68
CA ILE A 163 3.63 5.33 -5.96
C ILE A 163 4.15 5.90 -4.64
N LEU A 164 5.45 6.09 -4.54
CA LEU A 164 6.06 6.56 -3.31
C LEU A 164 7.22 7.54 -3.54
N SER A 165 7.41 8.44 -2.59
CA SER A 165 8.60 9.27 -2.50
C SER A 165 9.61 8.60 -1.58
N HIS A 166 10.77 8.30 -2.12
CA HIS A 166 11.87 7.60 -1.47
C HIS A 166 13.01 8.58 -1.17
N TYR A 167 13.24 8.87 0.11
CA TYR A 167 14.41 9.63 0.52
C TYR A 167 15.68 8.80 0.39
N THR A 168 16.65 9.33 -0.34
CA THR A 168 17.95 8.70 -0.57
C THR A 168 19.04 9.32 0.27
N THR A 169 19.14 10.64 0.24
CA THR A 169 20.08 11.45 1.01
C THR A 169 19.42 12.76 1.43
N PRO A 170 19.97 13.52 2.40
CA PRO A 170 19.40 14.81 2.80
C PRO A 170 19.18 15.75 1.62
N GLY A 171 17.95 16.23 1.46
CA GLY A 171 17.54 17.12 0.37
C GLY A 171 17.27 16.43 -0.99
N GLU A 172 17.40 15.11 -1.05
CA GLU A 172 17.20 14.33 -2.27
C GLU A 172 16.14 13.24 -2.07
N SER A 173 15.21 13.17 -3.01
CA SER A 173 14.23 12.08 -3.06
C SER A 173 13.88 11.72 -4.49
N GLU A 174 13.47 10.48 -4.67
CA GLU A 174 13.04 9.90 -5.93
C GLU A 174 11.56 9.52 -5.87
N ILE A 175 10.85 9.65 -6.99
CA ILE A 175 9.52 9.05 -7.11
C ILE A 175 9.67 7.67 -7.74
N LEU A 176 9.22 6.66 -7.02
CA LEU A 176 9.22 5.26 -7.44
C LEU A 176 7.79 4.79 -7.66
N ILE A 177 7.61 3.92 -8.65
CA ILE A 177 6.43 3.09 -8.81
C ILE A 177 6.81 1.65 -8.42
N SER A 178 5.96 0.99 -7.67
CA SER A 178 6.21 -0.35 -7.14
C SER A 178 4.94 -1.19 -7.14
N ASP A 179 5.10 -2.51 -7.02
CA ASP A 179 4.03 -3.38 -6.53
C ASP A 179 3.91 -3.25 -5.00
N TYR A 180 2.84 -3.77 -4.43
CA TYR A 180 2.56 -3.65 -2.99
C TYR A 180 3.60 -4.35 -2.09
N THR A 181 4.39 -5.30 -2.64
CA THR A 181 5.44 -6.02 -1.91
C THR A 181 6.80 -5.33 -1.94
N LEU A 182 6.95 -4.23 -2.67
CA LEU A 182 8.22 -3.56 -2.95
C LEU A 182 9.26 -4.46 -3.67
N THR A 183 8.80 -5.51 -4.35
CA THR A 183 9.66 -6.39 -5.15
C THR A 183 9.97 -5.77 -6.50
N TYR A 184 8.94 -5.31 -7.22
CA TYR A 184 9.12 -4.47 -8.40
C TYR A 184 9.30 -3.02 -7.96
N LYS A 185 10.32 -2.36 -8.47
CA LYS A 185 10.53 -0.92 -8.25
C LYS A 185 11.06 -0.29 -9.52
N GLN A 186 10.38 0.75 -9.98
CA GLN A 186 10.80 1.55 -11.11
C GLN A 186 10.93 3.01 -10.69
N LYS A 187 12.13 3.58 -10.86
CA LYS A 187 12.38 4.99 -10.64
C LYS A 187 11.83 5.79 -11.83
N ILE A 188 10.97 6.75 -11.54
CA ILE A 188 10.33 7.61 -12.54
C ILE A 188 10.91 9.02 -12.50
N ILE A 189 11.04 9.61 -11.31
CA ILE A 189 11.58 10.97 -11.13
C ILE A 189 12.79 10.90 -10.19
N SER A 190 13.82 11.67 -10.50
CA SER A 190 15.02 11.83 -9.68
C SER A 190 15.58 13.26 -9.75
N GLY A 191 16.57 13.53 -8.91
CA GLY A 191 17.27 14.83 -8.84
C GLY A 191 16.50 15.89 -8.08
N GLY A 192 17.05 16.30 -6.92
CA GLY A 192 16.46 17.21 -5.97
C GLY A 192 15.35 16.59 -5.12
N LEU A 193 14.60 17.43 -4.45
CA LEU A 193 13.53 16.99 -3.54
C LEU A 193 12.21 16.86 -4.28
N ASN A 194 11.75 15.61 -4.47
CA ASN A 194 10.52 15.21 -5.13
C ASN A 194 9.64 14.46 -4.14
N ILE A 195 8.50 15.01 -3.74
CA ILE A 195 7.70 14.53 -2.63
C ILE A 195 6.19 14.55 -2.93
N PHE A 196 5.42 13.87 -2.08
CA PHE A 196 3.96 13.82 -2.10
C PHE A 196 3.39 13.39 -3.46
N PRO A 197 3.83 12.23 -4.01
CA PRO A 197 3.20 11.71 -5.21
C PRO A 197 1.74 11.34 -4.93
N LYS A 198 0.87 11.62 -5.90
CA LYS A 198 -0.56 11.32 -5.85
C LYS A 198 -1.04 10.87 -7.23
N TRP A 199 -1.67 9.72 -7.34
CA TRP A 199 -2.24 9.26 -8.59
C TRP A 199 -3.26 10.26 -9.13
N ALA A 200 -3.15 10.59 -10.42
CA ALA A 200 -4.01 11.59 -11.06
C ALA A 200 -5.35 11.00 -11.51
N ASN A 201 -5.44 9.69 -11.62
CA ASN A 201 -6.63 8.99 -12.07
C ASN A 201 -6.62 7.53 -11.65
N GLU A 202 -7.77 6.89 -11.84
CA GLU A 202 -7.98 5.49 -11.48
C GLU A 202 -7.13 4.50 -12.29
N SER A 203 -6.86 4.81 -13.56
CA SER A 203 -6.04 3.97 -14.45
C SER A 203 -4.54 4.03 -14.13
N GLN A 204 -4.13 4.88 -13.18
CA GLN A 204 -2.74 5.02 -12.74
C GLN A 204 -1.75 5.27 -13.90
N ASN A 205 -2.18 6.02 -14.92
CA ASN A 205 -1.34 6.38 -16.06
C ASN A 205 -0.71 7.78 -15.96
N ALA A 206 -1.02 8.53 -14.89
CA ALA A 206 -0.42 9.81 -14.58
C ALA A 206 -0.45 10.05 -13.07
N PHE A 207 0.42 10.91 -12.57
CA PHE A 207 0.47 11.30 -11.18
C PHE A 207 0.88 12.75 -10.99
N TYR A 208 0.46 13.35 -9.88
CA TYR A 208 0.94 14.64 -9.40
C TYR A 208 2.07 14.41 -8.39
N TYR A 209 3.01 15.36 -8.33
CA TYR A 209 4.05 15.39 -7.30
C TYR A 209 4.57 16.81 -7.10
N THR A 210 5.10 17.10 -5.93
CA THR A 210 5.75 18.37 -5.63
C THR A 210 7.25 18.24 -5.80
N LYS A 211 7.85 19.11 -6.60
CA LYS A 211 9.29 19.29 -6.72
C LYS A 211 9.69 20.61 -6.07
N TYR A 212 10.67 20.56 -5.18
CA TYR A 212 11.29 21.77 -4.65
C TYR A 212 12.35 22.26 -5.64
N LEU A 213 12.02 23.36 -6.30
CA LEU A 213 12.90 24.19 -7.10
C LEU A 213 13.29 25.42 -6.26
N ASP A 214 13.30 26.62 -6.83
CA ASP A 214 13.36 27.87 -6.05
C ASP A 214 12.14 27.99 -5.13
N ARG A 215 11.01 27.41 -5.55
CA ARG A 215 9.75 27.32 -4.81
C ARG A 215 9.13 25.94 -4.97
N PRO A 216 8.30 25.49 -4.00
CA PRO A 216 7.49 24.30 -4.17
C PRO A 216 6.63 24.42 -5.43
N THR A 217 6.82 23.49 -6.34
CA THR A 217 6.15 23.46 -7.65
C THR A 217 5.45 22.13 -7.84
N LEU A 218 4.16 22.16 -8.12
CA LEU A 218 3.34 21.00 -8.45
C LEU A 218 3.49 20.65 -9.93
N PHE A 219 3.83 19.41 -10.19
CA PHE A 219 3.89 18.83 -11.53
C PHE A 219 2.86 17.73 -11.69
N LYS A 220 2.43 17.50 -12.94
CA LYS A 220 1.75 16.30 -13.39
C LYS A 220 2.67 15.56 -14.35
N PHE A 221 2.97 14.31 -14.04
CA PHE A 221 3.75 13.43 -14.91
C PHE A 221 2.81 12.43 -15.59
N ASP A 222 2.92 12.30 -16.90
CA ASP A 222 2.17 11.35 -17.71
C ASP A 222 3.07 10.15 -18.06
N LEU A 223 2.70 8.97 -17.57
CA LEU A 223 3.45 7.74 -17.78
C LEU A 223 3.36 7.21 -19.21
N THR A 224 2.33 7.62 -19.98
CA THR A 224 2.12 7.11 -21.35
C THR A 224 3.08 7.72 -22.35
N ASN A 225 3.50 8.96 -22.12
CA ASN A 225 4.36 9.71 -23.03
C ASN A 225 5.63 10.29 -22.38
N GLY A 226 5.78 10.11 -21.04
CA GLY A 226 6.93 10.62 -20.28
C GLY A 226 6.94 12.15 -20.11
N GLN A 227 5.83 12.84 -20.38
CA GLN A 227 5.78 14.30 -20.28
C GLN A 227 5.54 14.76 -18.84
N ASN A 228 6.24 15.82 -18.46
CA ASN A 228 6.14 16.44 -17.15
C ASN A 228 5.61 17.88 -17.31
N HIS A 229 4.42 18.14 -16.78
CA HIS A 229 3.73 19.42 -16.92
C HIS A 229 3.68 20.16 -15.59
N LYS A 230 4.20 21.39 -15.55
CA LYS A 230 4.02 22.29 -14.42
C LYS A 230 2.55 22.69 -14.30
N ILE A 231 1.97 22.53 -13.13
CA ILE A 231 0.58 22.87 -12.82
C ILE A 231 0.50 24.24 -12.15
N LEU A 232 1.16 24.40 -11.02
CA LEU A 232 1.24 25.67 -10.29
C LEU A 232 2.44 25.67 -9.33
N GLU A 233 2.73 26.82 -8.76
CA GLU A 233 3.75 27.00 -7.72
C GLU A 233 3.20 27.82 -6.55
N SER A 234 3.86 27.73 -5.37
CA SER A 234 3.52 28.47 -4.17
C SER A 234 4.77 28.99 -3.50
N ASN A 235 4.66 30.09 -2.77
CA ASN A 235 5.78 30.60 -1.96
C ASN A 235 6.10 29.70 -0.77
N GLY A 236 5.10 28.98 -0.24
CA GLY A 236 5.25 28.00 0.83
C GLY A 236 4.75 26.62 0.39
N MET A 237 4.38 25.77 1.35
CA MET A 237 3.92 24.41 1.11
C MET A 237 2.94 24.32 -0.07
N LEU A 238 3.10 23.27 -0.86
CA LEU A 238 2.21 22.95 -1.95
C LEU A 238 2.17 21.41 -2.13
N VAL A 239 0.99 20.83 -1.95
CA VAL A 239 0.79 19.37 -2.03
C VAL A 239 -0.55 19.09 -2.69
N ALA A 240 -0.60 18.21 -3.68
CA ALA A 240 -1.84 17.59 -4.14
C ALA A 240 -2.22 16.48 -3.14
N SER A 241 -3.21 16.74 -2.30
CA SER A 241 -3.59 15.84 -1.22
C SER A 241 -4.64 14.81 -1.64
N ASP A 242 -5.53 15.17 -2.59
CA ASP A 242 -6.49 14.23 -3.15
C ASP A 242 -6.97 14.64 -4.55
N VAL A 243 -7.58 13.70 -5.28
CA VAL A 243 -8.10 13.86 -6.64
C VAL A 243 -9.53 13.36 -6.70
N SER A 244 -10.44 14.12 -7.34
CA SER A 244 -11.82 13.66 -7.56
C SER A 244 -11.88 12.44 -8.46
N ARG A 245 -12.93 11.61 -8.32
CA ARG A 245 -13.12 10.36 -9.09
C ARG A 245 -13.08 10.57 -10.59
N ASP A 246 -13.64 11.69 -11.06
CA ASP A 246 -13.62 12.09 -12.46
C ASP A 246 -12.33 12.79 -12.90
N SER A 247 -11.37 12.94 -11.99
CA SER A 247 -10.06 13.61 -12.19
C SER A 247 -10.18 15.10 -12.59
N SER A 248 -11.35 15.72 -12.44
CA SER A 248 -11.58 17.13 -12.79
C SER A 248 -11.17 18.11 -11.69
N LYS A 249 -10.97 17.63 -10.45
CA LYS A 249 -10.66 18.47 -9.29
C LYS A 249 -9.52 17.89 -8.48
N LEU A 250 -8.69 18.77 -7.92
CA LEU A 250 -7.66 18.44 -6.95
C LEU A 250 -7.94 19.17 -5.64
N LEU A 251 -7.74 18.47 -4.53
CA LEU A 251 -7.55 19.13 -3.25
C LEU A 251 -6.07 19.42 -3.07
N LEU A 252 -5.76 20.66 -2.76
CA LEU A 252 -4.40 21.13 -2.51
C LEU A 252 -4.28 21.58 -1.06
N THR A 253 -3.17 21.24 -0.44
CA THR A 253 -2.67 21.94 0.72
C THR A 253 -1.68 23.00 0.25
N MET A 254 -1.95 24.28 0.49
CA MET A 254 -1.09 25.38 0.06
C MET A 254 -0.87 26.38 1.18
N ALA A 255 0.34 26.93 1.23
CA ALA A 255 0.72 28.00 2.17
C ALA A 255 1.32 29.20 1.41
N PRO A 256 0.57 29.89 0.53
CA PRO A 256 1.12 30.98 -0.28
C PRO A 256 1.61 32.19 0.55
N ASN A 257 1.05 32.39 1.74
CA ASN A 257 1.38 33.45 2.68
C ASN A 257 1.76 32.90 4.06
N GLU A 258 2.54 31.80 4.08
CA GLU A 258 2.98 31.08 5.30
C GLU A 258 1.84 30.38 6.07
N GLN A 259 0.57 30.62 5.70
CA GLN A 259 -0.62 30.02 6.27
C GLN A 259 -1.05 28.82 5.43
N ALA A 260 -1.03 27.60 6.01
CA ALA A 260 -1.47 26.39 5.32
C ALA A 260 -2.97 26.21 5.41
N ASP A 261 -3.62 26.18 4.25
CA ASP A 261 -5.05 25.97 4.08
C ASP A 261 -5.35 24.93 2.98
N ILE A 262 -6.60 24.47 2.96
CA ILE A 262 -7.12 23.59 1.89
C ILE A 262 -7.67 24.45 0.76
N TYR A 263 -7.29 24.10 -0.46
CA TYR A 263 -7.76 24.71 -1.70
C TYR A 263 -8.31 23.64 -2.64
N LEU A 264 -9.28 24.05 -3.45
CA LEU A 264 -9.81 23.29 -4.57
C LEU A 264 -9.22 23.86 -5.87
N TYR A 265 -8.59 23.01 -6.65
CA TYR A 265 -8.11 23.31 -7.99
C TYR A 265 -9.01 22.61 -9.02
N ASP A 266 -9.67 23.40 -9.87
CA ASP A 266 -10.44 22.90 -10.99
C ASP A 266 -9.52 22.72 -12.20
N VAL A 267 -9.34 21.46 -12.63
CA VAL A 267 -8.34 21.11 -13.65
C VAL A 267 -8.66 21.71 -15.03
N PRO A 268 -9.92 21.67 -15.53
CA PRO A 268 -10.25 22.26 -16.81
C PRO A 268 -10.08 23.79 -16.84
N SER A 269 -10.59 24.50 -15.85
CA SER A 269 -10.56 25.97 -15.83
C SER A 269 -9.27 26.54 -15.21
N LYS A 270 -8.45 25.69 -14.57
CA LYS A 270 -7.26 26.07 -13.80
C LYS A 270 -7.54 27.06 -12.66
N LYS A 271 -8.79 27.11 -12.20
CA LYS A 271 -9.20 27.98 -11.10
C LYS A 271 -8.80 27.37 -9.76
N VAL A 272 -8.21 28.20 -8.88
CA VAL A 272 -7.91 27.86 -7.49
C VAL A 272 -8.94 28.56 -6.59
N THR A 273 -9.57 27.81 -5.70
CA THR A 273 -10.55 28.32 -4.72
C THR A 273 -10.13 27.90 -3.33
N LYS A 274 -9.98 28.84 -2.41
CA LYS A 274 -9.68 28.55 -1.00
C LYS A 274 -10.91 27.98 -0.33
N LEU A 275 -10.78 26.84 0.36
CA LEU A 275 -11.88 26.16 1.05
C LEU A 275 -11.90 26.40 2.55
N THR A 276 -10.74 26.51 3.21
CA THR A 276 -10.64 26.76 4.64
C THR A 276 -9.99 28.12 4.92
N ASN A 277 -10.31 28.72 6.05
CA ASN A 277 -9.81 30.04 6.43
C ASN A 277 -9.62 30.12 7.96
N TYR A 278 -8.81 29.23 8.48
CA TYR A 278 -8.47 29.18 9.90
C TYR A 278 -7.08 29.81 10.13
N SER A 279 -6.85 30.42 11.31
CA SER A 279 -5.58 31.07 11.64
C SER A 279 -4.45 30.11 12.00
N GLY A 280 -4.74 28.82 12.21
CA GLY A 280 -3.78 27.74 12.43
C GLY A 280 -3.55 26.93 11.15
N ILE A 281 -3.31 25.64 11.27
CA ILE A 281 -2.93 24.76 10.17
C ILE A 281 -4.12 23.91 9.71
N ASP A 282 -4.46 23.99 8.42
CA ASP A 282 -5.39 23.08 7.74
C ASP A 282 -4.65 22.37 6.60
N VAL A 283 -4.50 21.04 6.69
CA VAL A 283 -3.68 20.24 5.75
C VAL A 283 -4.32 18.89 5.42
N SER A 284 -3.79 18.21 4.40
CA SER A 284 -4.15 16.83 4.03
C SER A 284 -5.64 16.65 3.73
N GLY A 285 -6.19 17.52 2.87
CA GLY A 285 -7.58 17.41 2.41
C GLY A 285 -7.86 16.09 1.67
N ASN A 286 -9.00 15.47 1.97
CA ASN A 286 -9.48 14.26 1.28
C ASN A 286 -10.97 14.42 0.95
N PHE A 287 -11.40 14.04 -0.25
CA PHE A 287 -12.81 13.95 -0.58
C PHE A 287 -13.49 12.82 0.20
N ILE A 288 -14.66 13.10 0.75
CA ILE A 288 -15.49 12.13 1.46
C ILE A 288 -16.97 12.26 1.05
N GLU A 289 -17.79 11.28 1.43
CA GLU A 289 -19.25 11.31 1.23
C GLU A 289 -19.64 11.65 -0.22
N ASP A 290 -19.16 10.84 -1.17
CA ASP A 290 -19.35 11.04 -2.62
C ASP A 290 -18.93 12.44 -3.11
N GLU A 291 -17.82 12.93 -2.52
CA GLU A 291 -17.20 14.23 -2.86
C GLU A 291 -18.04 15.45 -2.49
N SER A 292 -19.07 15.28 -1.68
CA SER A 292 -19.86 16.40 -1.15
C SER A 292 -19.16 17.16 -0.04
N ARG A 293 -18.19 16.51 0.63
CA ARG A 293 -17.43 17.08 1.75
C ARG A 293 -15.93 16.84 1.58
N VAL A 294 -15.16 17.63 2.30
CA VAL A 294 -13.70 17.54 2.40
C VAL A 294 -13.31 17.31 3.86
N MET A 295 -12.68 16.18 4.12
CA MET A 295 -12.03 15.86 5.40
C MET A 295 -10.60 16.39 5.39
N PHE A 296 -10.11 16.95 6.49
CA PHE A 296 -8.77 17.50 6.60
C PHE A 296 -8.25 17.45 8.04
N ILE A 297 -6.96 17.68 8.21
CA ILE A 297 -6.32 17.78 9.53
C ILE A 297 -6.19 19.26 9.89
N SER A 298 -6.63 19.61 11.10
CA SER A 298 -6.57 20.97 11.64
C SER A 298 -6.10 20.97 13.09
N ASP A 299 -5.38 21.99 13.48
CA ASP A 299 -4.96 22.21 14.87
C ASP A 299 -5.88 23.16 15.67
N ARG A 300 -7.11 23.39 15.19
CA ARG A 300 -8.10 24.31 15.79
C ARG A 300 -8.54 23.98 17.22
N LEU A 301 -8.19 22.79 17.71
CA LEU A 301 -8.36 22.38 19.12
C LEU A 301 -7.09 22.58 19.96
N GLY A 302 -6.05 23.25 19.41
CA GLY A 302 -4.73 23.37 20.03
C GLY A 302 -3.82 22.14 19.77
N TYR A 303 -4.31 21.15 19.01
CA TYR A 303 -3.56 19.97 18.56
C TYR A 303 -4.19 19.42 17.26
N PRO A 304 -3.39 18.75 16.41
CA PRO A 304 -3.91 18.17 15.17
C PRO A 304 -5.04 17.17 15.39
N ASN A 305 -6.14 17.35 14.67
CA ASN A 305 -7.28 16.44 14.68
C ASN A 305 -8.00 16.46 13.32
N VAL A 306 -8.93 15.54 13.12
CA VAL A 306 -9.65 15.33 11.87
C VAL A 306 -10.96 16.12 11.88
N PHE A 307 -11.16 16.96 10.86
CA PHE A 307 -12.34 17.78 10.65
C PHE A 307 -12.91 17.57 9.25
N ALA A 308 -14.13 18.00 9.00
CA ALA A 308 -14.73 18.04 7.68
C ALA A 308 -15.56 19.30 7.47
N ILE A 309 -15.64 19.73 6.20
CA ILE A 309 -16.43 20.86 5.71
C ILE A 309 -17.16 20.45 4.42
N PRO A 310 -18.22 21.17 4.00
CA PRO A 310 -18.76 21.05 2.65
C PRO A 310 -17.70 21.37 1.58
N VAL A 311 -17.76 20.73 0.43
CA VAL A 311 -16.82 20.98 -0.69
C VAL A 311 -16.95 22.41 -1.26
N SER A 312 -18.05 23.09 -0.97
CA SER A 312 -18.27 24.52 -1.31
C SER A 312 -17.41 25.48 -0.48
N GLY A 313 -16.75 25.00 0.53
CA GLY A 313 -15.89 25.76 1.43
C GLY A 313 -16.42 25.93 2.84
N GLU A 314 -15.58 26.48 3.71
CA GLU A 314 -15.92 26.75 5.11
C GLU A 314 -16.92 27.90 5.20
N VAL A 315 -18.06 27.60 5.82
CA VAL A 315 -19.06 28.59 6.24
C VAL A 315 -19.14 28.54 7.76
N SER A 316 -19.41 29.64 8.42
CA SER A 316 -19.54 29.69 9.88
C SER A 316 -20.48 28.62 10.40
N GLY A 317 -20.01 27.77 11.31
CA GLY A 317 -20.78 26.67 11.90
C GLY A 317 -20.86 25.37 11.08
N THR A 318 -20.16 25.27 9.92
CA THR A 318 -20.17 24.07 9.09
C THR A 318 -18.97 23.15 9.32
N VAL A 319 -17.97 23.58 10.12
CA VAL A 319 -16.81 22.75 10.45
C VAL A 319 -17.19 21.73 11.50
N GLU A 320 -17.09 20.47 11.17
CA GLU A 320 -17.42 19.34 12.03
C GLU A 320 -16.17 18.60 12.45
N GLN A 321 -16.02 18.30 13.74
CA GLN A 321 -15.00 17.39 14.24
C GLN A 321 -15.40 15.96 13.92
N MET A 322 -14.54 15.20 13.26
CA MET A 322 -14.81 13.83 12.83
C MET A 322 -14.27 12.77 13.78
N VAL A 323 -13.24 13.10 14.56
CA VAL A 323 -12.56 12.17 15.48
C VAL A 323 -12.52 12.75 16.87
N TYR A 324 -13.05 12.00 17.85
CA TYR A 324 -13.10 12.38 19.26
C TYR A 324 -12.13 11.58 20.15
N HIS A 325 -11.44 10.59 19.58
CA HIS A 325 -10.45 9.76 20.26
C HIS A 325 -9.04 10.24 19.96
N GLY A 326 -8.19 10.21 20.96
CA GLY A 326 -6.76 10.51 20.85
C GLY A 326 -6.45 12.00 20.71
N ARG A 327 -5.17 12.30 20.69
CA ARG A 327 -4.62 13.64 20.42
C ARG A 327 -3.49 13.54 19.40
N ASN A 328 -3.22 14.64 18.68
CA ASN A 328 -2.26 14.64 17.59
C ASN A 328 -2.61 13.57 16.53
N ASN A 329 -3.85 13.61 16.05
CA ASN A 329 -4.34 12.78 14.98
C ASN A 329 -3.90 13.39 13.66
N ASN A 330 -2.94 12.76 12.99
CA ASN A 330 -2.40 13.21 11.71
C ASN A 330 -2.66 12.14 10.63
N ALA A 331 -2.66 12.50 9.39
CA ALA A 331 -2.86 11.58 8.27
C ALA A 331 -4.12 10.69 8.44
N ALA A 332 -5.15 11.02 7.70
CA ALA A 332 -6.41 10.26 7.71
C ALA A 332 -6.79 9.85 6.28
N SER A 333 -7.59 8.79 6.17
CA SER A 333 -8.25 8.34 4.96
C SER A 333 -9.63 7.84 5.31
N ALA A 334 -10.61 7.98 4.41
CA ALA A 334 -11.98 7.56 4.65
C ALA A 334 -12.49 6.60 3.57
N TYR A 335 -13.40 5.73 3.98
CA TYR A 335 -14.16 4.86 3.08
C TYR A 335 -15.57 4.65 3.65
N GLY A 336 -16.59 5.08 2.91
CA GLY A 336 -17.97 5.06 3.40
C GLY A 336 -18.09 5.79 4.73
N ASN A 337 -18.57 5.09 5.75
CA ASN A 337 -18.72 5.61 7.12
C ASN A 337 -17.50 5.36 8.02
N TYR A 338 -16.39 4.91 7.48
CA TYR A 338 -15.19 4.61 8.25
C TYR A 338 -14.08 5.61 7.99
N ILE A 339 -13.36 5.98 9.04
CA ILE A 339 -12.14 6.79 8.98
C ILE A 339 -11.02 5.99 9.62
N VAL A 340 -9.91 5.84 8.90
CA VAL A 340 -8.63 5.38 9.45
C VAL A 340 -7.71 6.58 9.64
N TYR A 341 -7.06 6.69 10.78
CA TYR A 341 -6.16 7.79 11.08
C TYR A 341 -4.98 7.33 11.93
N SER A 342 -3.91 8.12 11.90
CA SER A 342 -2.72 7.94 12.72
C SER A 342 -2.82 8.82 13.95
N SER A 343 -2.74 8.24 15.16
CA SER A 343 -2.80 8.94 16.44
C SER A 343 -1.53 8.73 17.24
N ARG A 344 -1.00 9.83 17.80
CA ARG A 344 0.16 9.77 18.69
C ARG A 344 -0.23 9.19 20.04
N GLU A 345 0.51 8.18 20.48
CA GLU A 345 0.40 7.63 21.83
C GLU A 345 1.57 8.11 22.70
N THR A 346 1.22 8.75 23.82
CA THR A 346 2.20 9.35 24.74
C THR A 346 2.20 8.61 26.07
N SER A 347 2.30 7.32 26.10
CA SER A 347 2.18 6.58 27.36
C SER A 347 3.49 6.11 27.97
N ASP A 348 4.67 6.56 27.46
CA ASP A 348 5.92 6.02 27.96
C ASP A 348 6.83 7.07 28.60
N GLU A 349 7.30 6.76 29.82
CA GLU A 349 8.40 7.45 30.53
C GLU A 349 9.70 7.52 29.73
N PHE A 350 9.79 6.76 28.60
CA PHE A 350 10.96 6.65 27.72
C PHE A 350 10.87 7.46 26.43
N ASN A 351 9.93 8.41 26.28
CA ASN A 351 9.85 9.36 25.16
C ASN A 351 9.88 8.76 23.74
N ARG A 352 9.40 7.55 23.54
CA ARG A 352 9.23 7.01 22.19
C ARG A 352 7.98 7.59 21.58
N ASN A 353 8.15 8.44 20.56
CA ASN A 353 7.04 8.89 19.74
C ASN A 353 6.46 7.68 18.96
N THR A 354 5.40 7.07 19.47
CA THR A 354 4.66 6.04 18.76
C THR A 354 3.43 6.65 18.13
N PHE A 355 3.16 6.26 16.90
CA PHE A 355 1.92 6.60 16.20
C PHE A 355 1.24 5.31 15.79
N ASN A 356 0.02 5.13 16.23
CA ASN A 356 -0.77 3.95 15.91
C ASN A 356 -1.98 4.29 15.03
N LEU A 357 -2.35 3.34 14.19
CA LEU A 357 -3.53 3.46 13.36
C LEU A 357 -4.77 3.06 14.13
N TYR A 358 -5.82 3.86 13.99
CA TYR A 358 -7.15 3.62 14.54
C TYR A 358 -8.17 3.67 13.42
N LEU A 359 -9.18 2.82 13.54
CA LEU A 359 -10.37 2.79 12.69
C LEU A 359 -11.58 3.16 13.51
N ILE A 360 -12.35 4.14 13.06
CA ILE A 360 -13.62 4.54 13.67
C ILE A 360 -14.76 4.45 12.67
N SER A 361 -16.00 4.39 13.19
CA SER A 361 -17.21 4.62 12.42
C SER A 361 -17.73 6.03 12.70
N THR A 362 -18.17 6.74 11.67
CA THR A 362 -18.86 8.04 11.79
C THR A 362 -20.34 7.90 12.17
N LYS A 363 -20.85 6.66 12.25
CA LYS A 363 -22.27 6.35 12.54
C LYS A 363 -22.49 5.64 13.88
N SER A 364 -21.42 5.29 14.60
CA SER A 364 -21.50 4.59 15.90
C SER A 364 -20.24 4.86 16.72
N ASP A 365 -20.26 4.45 17.98
CA ASP A 365 -19.11 4.56 18.90
C ASP A 365 -18.02 3.50 18.62
N PHE A 366 -18.04 2.87 17.42
CA PHE A 366 -17.04 1.87 17.05
C PHE A 366 -15.67 2.53 16.92
N ILE A 367 -14.72 1.98 17.66
CA ILE A 367 -13.29 2.30 17.55
C ILE A 367 -12.47 1.02 17.67
N ARG A 368 -11.45 0.90 16.81
CA ARG A 368 -10.53 -0.24 16.80
C ARG A 368 -9.11 0.24 16.53
N ARG A 369 -8.19 -0.13 17.41
CA ARG A 369 -6.76 0.02 17.18
C ARG A 369 -6.31 -1.02 16.15
N LEU A 370 -5.60 -0.61 15.13
CA LEU A 370 -5.17 -1.45 14.02
C LEU A 370 -3.67 -1.79 14.06
N SER A 371 -2.85 -0.97 14.67
CA SER A 371 -1.41 -1.19 14.76
C SER A 371 -0.90 -1.02 16.17
N ALA A 372 0.27 -1.58 16.44
CA ALA A 372 1.00 -1.45 17.68
C ALA A 372 2.48 -1.25 17.37
N ASN A 373 3.16 -0.47 18.20
CA ASN A 373 4.60 -0.20 18.12
C ASN A 373 5.05 0.59 16.87
N GLY A 374 6.10 1.38 17.06
CA GLY A 374 6.71 2.18 15.99
C GLY A 374 5.87 3.40 15.57
N VAL A 375 6.20 3.92 14.40
CA VAL A 375 5.52 5.06 13.79
C VAL A 375 4.76 4.56 12.56
N ASN A 376 3.44 4.48 12.66
CA ASN A 376 2.54 4.00 11.60
C ASN A 376 1.76 5.20 11.06
N GLN A 377 1.96 5.54 9.80
CA GLN A 377 1.47 6.79 9.20
C GLN A 377 0.93 6.58 7.78
N LEU A 378 0.30 7.61 7.24
CA LEU A 378 -0.20 7.69 5.87
C LEU A 378 -1.11 6.51 5.48
N PRO A 379 -2.13 6.18 6.31
CA PRO A 379 -3.05 5.11 5.95
C PRO A 379 -3.85 5.47 4.70
N ARG A 380 -4.11 4.46 3.85
CA ARG A 380 -4.96 4.54 2.67
C ARG A 380 -5.85 3.31 2.60
N PHE A 381 -7.15 3.52 2.41
CA PHE A 381 -8.06 2.42 2.10
C PHE A 381 -7.85 1.91 0.68
N SER A 382 -8.02 0.61 0.48
CA SER A 382 -8.31 0.04 -0.83
C SER A 382 -9.69 0.50 -1.34
N LYS A 383 -9.93 0.37 -2.64
CA LYS A 383 -11.23 0.76 -3.24
C LYS A 383 -12.44 0.01 -2.69
N ASP A 384 -12.25 -1.23 -2.26
CA ASP A 384 -13.29 -2.05 -1.63
C ASP A 384 -13.46 -1.77 -0.13
N GLY A 385 -12.56 -0.97 0.48
CA GLY A 385 -12.59 -0.63 1.89
C GLY A 385 -12.18 -1.76 2.84
N GLU A 386 -11.76 -2.92 2.33
CA GLU A 386 -11.41 -4.08 3.17
C GLU A 386 -9.94 -4.16 3.56
N THR A 387 -9.12 -3.34 2.90
CA THR A 387 -7.68 -3.34 3.09
C THR A 387 -7.17 -1.93 3.35
N ILE A 388 -6.21 -1.79 4.25
CA ILE A 388 -5.51 -0.53 4.49
C ILE A 388 -4.04 -0.74 4.19
N MET A 389 -3.49 0.11 3.33
CA MET A 389 -2.05 0.27 3.15
C MET A 389 -1.56 1.44 4.01
N TYR A 390 -0.37 1.32 4.57
CA TYR A 390 0.24 2.39 5.39
C TYR A 390 1.77 2.30 5.34
N VAL A 391 2.42 3.35 5.82
CA VAL A 391 3.88 3.36 6.00
C VAL A 391 4.21 3.12 7.47
N LYS A 392 5.07 2.14 7.73
CA LYS A 392 5.68 1.93 9.04
C LYS A 392 7.12 2.40 9.02
N HIS A 393 7.48 3.22 10.02
CA HIS A 393 8.86 3.61 10.27
C HIS A 393 9.37 2.97 11.56
N GLU A 394 10.59 2.44 11.51
CA GLU A 394 11.28 1.90 12.66
C GLU A 394 12.77 2.27 12.56
N GLY A 395 13.20 3.23 13.38
CA GLY A 395 14.51 3.85 13.23
C GLY A 395 14.67 4.51 11.86
N ASN A 396 15.71 4.12 11.11
CA ASN A 396 16.00 4.63 9.76
C ASN A 396 15.44 3.73 8.64
N GLN A 397 14.54 2.82 8.96
CA GLN A 397 13.92 1.91 8.00
C GLN A 397 12.45 2.22 7.82
N SER A 398 11.96 1.96 6.63
CA SER A 398 10.53 2.05 6.30
C SER A 398 10.04 0.75 5.69
N ALA A 399 8.76 0.47 5.92
CA ALA A 399 8.06 -0.64 5.28
C ALA A 399 6.69 -0.18 4.81
N LEU A 400 6.17 -0.79 3.74
CA LEU A 400 4.74 -0.77 3.45
C LEU A 400 4.05 -1.81 4.32
N GLY A 401 3.01 -1.39 5.02
CA GLY A 401 2.14 -2.27 5.80
C GLY A 401 0.81 -2.48 5.09
N ILE A 402 0.32 -3.71 5.10
CA ILE A 402 -1.02 -4.08 4.64
C ILE A 402 -1.81 -4.63 5.82
N ILE A 403 -2.96 -4.03 6.10
CA ILE A 403 -3.91 -4.54 7.09
C ILE A 403 -5.15 -5.05 6.36
N ARG A 404 -5.42 -6.34 6.49
CA ARG A 404 -6.66 -6.98 6.03
C ARG A 404 -7.69 -6.92 7.15
N LEU A 405 -8.63 -5.95 7.08
CA LEU A 405 -9.54 -5.60 8.18
C LEU A 405 -10.42 -6.77 8.64
N ASN A 406 -10.96 -7.53 7.69
CA ASN A 406 -11.87 -8.64 7.98
C ASN A 406 -11.15 -9.89 8.51
N TYR A 407 -9.83 -9.98 8.31
CA TYR A 407 -9.02 -11.14 8.69
C TYR A 407 -8.11 -10.86 9.88
N ASN A 408 -8.12 -9.62 10.39
CA ASN A 408 -7.21 -9.16 11.44
C ASN A 408 -5.74 -9.52 11.17
N LYS A 409 -5.33 -9.36 9.92
CA LYS A 409 -4.01 -9.76 9.44
C LYS A 409 -3.22 -8.53 9.01
N THR A 410 -2.03 -8.41 9.55
CA THR A 410 -1.07 -7.35 9.18
C THR A 410 0.16 -7.98 8.54
N LEU A 411 0.61 -7.40 7.45
CA LEU A 411 1.79 -7.82 6.70
C LEU A 411 2.68 -6.60 6.48
N LEU A 412 3.99 -6.79 6.55
CA LEU A 412 4.99 -5.73 6.37
C LEU A 412 5.94 -6.12 5.24
N PHE A 413 6.19 -5.16 4.35
CA PHE A 413 7.10 -5.29 3.23
C PHE A 413 8.19 -4.21 3.36
N PRO A 414 9.39 -4.58 3.83
CA PRO A 414 10.45 -3.61 4.09
C PRO A 414 11.03 -3.02 2.81
N LEU A 415 11.27 -1.71 2.82
CA LEU A 415 12.02 -1.03 1.78
C LEU A 415 13.52 -1.28 1.99
N SER A 416 14.21 -1.73 0.97
CA SER A 416 15.67 -1.89 1.00
C SER A 416 16.35 -0.53 0.80
N GLY A 417 16.89 0.04 1.88
CA GLY A 417 17.60 1.33 1.88
C GLY A 417 16.67 2.55 1.84
N GLY A 418 17.08 3.66 2.45
CA GLY A 418 16.33 4.90 2.51
C GLY A 418 15.03 4.81 3.31
N THR A 419 14.20 5.86 3.19
CA THR A 419 12.90 5.93 3.89
C THR A 419 11.78 6.38 2.95
N ILE A 420 10.58 5.91 3.20
CA ILE A 420 9.36 6.35 2.49
C ILE A 420 8.87 7.63 3.15
N GLN A 421 8.88 8.73 2.40
CA GLN A 421 8.38 10.02 2.88
C GLN A 421 6.86 10.14 2.73
N SER A 422 6.33 9.67 1.60
CA SER A 422 4.90 9.70 1.28
C SER A 422 4.58 8.62 0.25
N MET A 423 3.34 8.23 0.19
CA MET A 423 2.88 7.23 -0.78
C MET A 423 1.43 7.47 -1.17
N ASP A 424 1.04 6.92 -2.31
CA ASP A 424 -0.34 6.78 -2.75
C ASP A 424 -0.56 5.43 -3.45
N TRP A 425 -1.84 4.99 -3.51
CA TRP A 425 -2.16 3.62 -3.93
C TRP A 425 -3.50 3.50 -4.64
#